data_cb46a7d9d547e12898477ded46d5b559
#
_entry.id   cb46a7d9d547e12898477ded46d5b559
#
_cell.length_a   1.000
_cell.length_b   1.000
_cell.length_c   1.000
_cell.angle_alpha   90.00
_cell.angle_beta   90.00
_cell.angle_gamma   90.00
#
_symmetry.space_group_name_H-M   'P 1'
#
loop_
_entity.id
_entity.type
_entity.pdbx_description
1 polymer ?
#
loop_
_entity_poly.entity_id
_entity_poly.type
_entity_poly.pdbx_seq_one_letter_code
_entity_poly.pdbx_strand_id
1 'polypeptide(L)'
;MTDPDRQKDDPVNPAQAPEPVVPKPYIMPDDPEEGSTEALAKEAAELRDKVLRTLAEMENLRKRTTREVADARVYAISGFARDVLDIADNLQRALDAVPAEAKASADPGLKALIEGVELTERSLLNTLEKNGVKKFDPAGEKFDPNFQQAMYEVPDPSVPAGTVVQVVQAGYTIGDRVLRPALVAVSKGGAKAGAPGNEPSSAA
;
A
#
# COMPACT_ATOMS: atom_id res chain seq x y z
N MET A 1 84.07 35.93 15.45
CA MET A 1 83.50 37.24 15.79
C MET A 1 82.50 36.97 16.89
N THR A 2 82.95 37.01 18.07
CA THR A 2 82.55 37.56 19.36
C THR A 2 81.21 37.12 19.88
N ASP A 3 81.28 36.16 20.78
CA ASP A 3 80.30 35.87 21.83
C ASP A 3 80.51 36.86 22.99
N PRO A 4 79.53 37.51 23.52
CA PRO A 4 79.48 37.84 24.89
C PRO A 4 78.13 37.65 25.55
N ASP A 5 77.92 36.67 26.39
CA ASP A 5 77.38 36.98 27.71
C ASP A 5 77.58 35.77 28.67
N ARG A 6 78.64 35.94 29.42
CA ARG A 6 78.98 35.07 30.56
C ARG A 6 78.24 35.63 31.77
N GLN A 7 77.07 35.07 32.05
CA GLN A 7 76.30 35.39 33.23
C GLN A 7 76.94 34.77 34.46
N LYS A 8 77.31 35.66 35.37
CA LYS A 8 78.00 35.40 36.65
C LYS A 8 77.12 34.56 37.55
N ASP A 9 77.64 33.46 38.04
CA ASP A 9 77.07 32.69 39.14
C ASP A 9 77.07 33.52 40.40
N ASP A 10 75.92 34.02 40.82
CA ASP A 10 75.77 34.59 42.16
C ASP A 10 75.62 33.45 43.19
N PRO A 11 76.28 33.56 44.36
CA PRO A 11 76.23 32.51 45.38
C PRO A 11 74.80 32.43 45.95
N VAL A 12 74.18 31.24 45.83
CA VAL A 12 72.91 30.91 46.45
C VAL A 12 73.01 31.10 47.96
N ASN A 13 72.27 32.01 48.52
CA ASN A 13 72.15 32.26 49.96
C ASN A 13 71.44 31.05 50.64
N PRO A 14 72.07 30.30 51.54
CA PRO A 14 71.53 29.11 52.17
C PRO A 14 70.35 29.36 53.16
N ALA A 15 69.95 30.64 53.34
CA ALA A 15 68.94 31.04 54.32
C ALA A 15 67.47 31.13 53.73
N GLN A 16 67.32 30.82 52.46
CA GLN A 16 65.95 30.76 51.83
C GLN A 16 65.66 29.35 51.37
N ALA A 17 65.56 28.40 52.28
CA ALA A 17 64.88 27.16 51.97
C ALA A 17 63.36 27.47 51.78
N PRO A 18 62.73 27.09 50.65
CA PRO A 18 61.31 27.28 50.51
C PRO A 18 60.57 26.54 51.62
N GLU A 19 59.66 27.23 52.29
CA GLU A 19 58.82 26.64 53.33
C GLU A 19 58.08 25.43 52.69
N PRO A 20 57.89 24.34 53.45
CA PRO A 20 57.15 23.17 52.92
C PRO A 20 55.77 23.63 52.59
N VAL A 21 55.40 23.54 51.29
CA VAL A 21 54.05 23.75 50.81
C VAL A 21 53.20 22.63 51.40
N VAL A 22 52.50 22.89 52.48
CA VAL A 22 51.50 22.00 53.04
C VAL A 22 50.36 21.98 52.04
N PRO A 23 50.10 20.85 51.41
CA PRO A 23 48.95 20.77 50.48
C PRO A 23 47.68 21.13 51.26
N LYS A 24 46.96 22.15 50.78
CA LYS A 24 45.64 22.49 51.34
C LYS A 24 44.80 21.22 51.31
N PRO A 25 44.08 20.90 52.39
CA PRO A 25 43.17 19.74 52.37
C PRO A 25 42.23 19.89 51.17
N TYR A 26 42.18 18.86 50.34
CA TYR A 26 41.17 18.78 49.26
C TYR A 26 39.80 18.80 49.93
N ILE A 27 39.15 19.96 49.90
CA ILE A 27 37.74 20.05 50.28
C ILE A 27 36.96 19.35 49.16
N MET A 28 36.49 18.15 49.42
CA MET A 28 35.52 17.52 48.55
C MET A 28 34.37 18.51 48.37
N PRO A 29 33.92 18.77 47.13
CA PRO A 29 32.69 19.52 46.95
C PRO A 29 31.62 18.83 47.77
N ASP A 30 30.85 19.61 48.53
CA ASP A 30 29.72 19.10 49.33
C ASP A 30 28.96 18.06 48.51
N ASP A 31 28.70 16.88 49.10
CA ASP A 31 27.86 15.87 48.48
C ASP A 31 26.58 16.55 47.99
N PRO A 32 26.21 16.41 46.73
CA PRO A 32 24.98 17.01 46.21
C PRO A 32 23.82 16.60 47.13
N GLU A 33 23.15 17.57 47.74
CA GLU A 33 22.03 17.34 48.65
C GLU A 33 21.15 16.22 48.10
N GLU A 34 20.78 15.20 48.90
CA GLU A 34 20.01 14.01 48.46
C GLU A 34 18.79 14.40 47.64
N GLY A 35 18.13 15.53 47.94
CA GLY A 35 17.04 16.08 47.18
C GLY A 35 17.39 16.51 45.75
N SER A 36 18.67 16.88 45.47
CA SER A 36 19.13 17.22 44.12
C SER A 36 19.33 15.99 43.26
N THR A 37 19.85 14.89 43.85
CA THR A 37 20.03 13.62 43.11
C THR A 37 18.71 12.94 42.75
N GLU A 38 17.72 12.99 43.62
CA GLU A 38 16.37 12.47 43.36
C GLU A 38 15.65 13.29 42.26
N ALA A 39 15.77 14.62 42.30
CA ALA A 39 15.19 15.49 41.26
C ALA A 39 15.80 15.18 39.88
N LEU A 40 17.12 15.05 39.80
CA LEU A 40 17.82 14.69 38.57
C LEU A 40 17.47 13.26 38.09
N ALA A 41 17.33 12.32 39.00
CA ALA A 41 16.90 10.96 38.65
C ALA A 41 15.48 10.94 38.08
N LYS A 42 14.56 11.73 38.63
CA LYS A 42 13.19 11.88 38.14
C LYS A 42 13.17 12.54 36.76
N GLU A 43 13.89 13.62 36.58
CA GLU A 43 14.00 14.28 35.28
C GLU A 43 14.60 13.34 34.22
N ALA A 44 15.64 12.59 34.57
CA ALA A 44 16.24 11.59 33.70
C ALA A 44 15.24 10.47 33.32
N ALA A 45 14.39 10.04 34.24
CA ALA A 45 13.34 9.07 33.97
C ALA A 45 12.28 9.63 33.01
N GLU A 46 11.81 10.86 33.29
CA GLU A 46 10.83 11.54 32.40
C GLU A 46 11.38 11.78 31.00
N LEU A 47 12.65 12.16 30.88
CA LEU A 47 13.31 12.32 29.58
C LEU A 47 13.46 10.99 28.85
N ARG A 48 13.81 9.90 29.56
CA ARG A 48 13.85 8.57 28.96
C ARG A 48 12.49 8.14 28.44
N ASP A 49 11.42 8.35 29.21
CA ASP A 49 10.06 8.04 28.77
C ASP A 49 9.64 8.86 27.55
N LYS A 50 9.99 10.14 27.51
CA LYS A 50 9.76 10.99 26.34
C LYS A 50 10.53 10.47 25.12
N VAL A 51 11.81 10.11 25.29
CA VAL A 51 12.62 9.56 24.19
C VAL A 51 12.03 8.24 23.69
N LEU A 52 11.66 7.33 24.59
CA LEU A 52 11.06 6.06 24.19
C LEU A 52 9.73 6.26 23.44
N ARG A 53 8.90 7.21 23.90
CA ARG A 53 7.65 7.55 23.23
C ARG A 53 7.90 8.13 21.84
N THR A 54 8.80 9.11 21.72
CA THR A 54 9.16 9.69 20.42
C THR A 54 9.77 8.69 19.46
N LEU A 55 10.60 7.76 19.94
CA LEU A 55 11.13 6.67 19.11
C LEU A 55 10.00 5.76 18.61
N ALA A 56 9.04 5.40 19.47
CA ALA A 56 7.88 4.61 19.07
C ALA A 56 7.01 5.35 18.04
N GLU A 57 6.79 6.64 18.23
CA GLU A 57 6.04 7.49 17.27
C GLU A 57 6.78 7.59 15.93
N MET A 58 8.11 7.79 15.94
CA MET A 58 8.93 7.82 14.74
C MET A 58 8.87 6.48 13.97
N GLU A 59 8.95 5.36 14.68
CA GLU A 59 8.86 4.03 14.04
C GLU A 59 7.46 3.79 13.42
N ASN A 60 6.41 4.20 14.12
CA ASN A 60 5.04 4.13 13.61
C ASN A 60 4.86 5.03 12.38
N LEU A 61 5.38 6.26 12.44
CA LEU A 61 5.34 7.20 11.32
C LEU A 61 6.10 6.64 10.12
N ARG A 62 7.32 6.10 10.34
CA ARG A 62 8.11 5.47 9.29
C ARG A 62 7.38 4.33 8.61
N LYS A 63 6.76 3.42 9.39
CA LYS A 63 5.96 2.31 8.85
C LYS A 63 4.79 2.81 8.03
N ARG A 64 4.09 3.81 8.55
CA ARG A 64 2.95 4.44 7.87
C ARG A 64 3.38 5.10 6.56
N THR A 65 4.42 5.93 6.59
CA THR A 65 4.94 6.61 5.38
C THR A 65 5.42 5.61 4.33
N THR A 66 6.08 4.52 4.74
CA THR A 66 6.51 3.48 3.80
C THR A 66 5.31 2.85 3.08
N ARG A 67 4.22 2.58 3.80
CA ARG A 67 2.97 2.07 3.19
C ARG A 67 2.34 3.11 2.27
N GLU A 68 2.19 4.35 2.74
CA GLU A 68 1.61 5.44 1.94
C GLU A 68 2.38 5.68 0.64
N VAL A 69 3.72 5.61 0.67
CA VAL A 69 4.55 5.74 -0.55
C VAL A 69 4.37 4.54 -1.48
N ALA A 70 4.30 3.32 -0.94
CA ALA A 70 4.04 2.13 -1.75
C ALA A 70 2.67 2.20 -2.42
N ASP A 71 1.63 2.57 -1.66
CA ASP A 71 0.27 2.76 -2.17
C ASP A 71 0.22 3.86 -3.23
N ALA A 72 0.84 5.01 -2.95
CA ALA A 72 0.90 6.12 -3.89
C ALA A 72 1.52 5.71 -5.23
N ARG A 73 2.58 4.90 -5.22
CA ARG A 73 3.22 4.38 -6.44
C ARG A 73 2.27 3.48 -7.25
N VAL A 74 1.58 2.56 -6.57
CA VAL A 74 0.64 1.65 -7.24
C VAL A 74 -0.54 2.41 -7.82
N TYR A 75 -1.08 3.40 -7.09
CA TYR A 75 -2.28 4.13 -7.52
C TYR A 75 -2.01 5.35 -8.40
N ALA A 76 -0.75 5.79 -8.52
CA ALA A 76 -0.38 6.93 -9.38
C ALA A 76 -0.82 6.76 -10.84
N ILE A 77 -0.82 5.52 -11.32
CA ILE A 77 -1.19 5.19 -12.71
C ILE A 77 -2.68 4.94 -12.91
N SER A 78 -3.52 5.04 -11.87
CA SER A 78 -4.94 4.64 -11.95
C SER A 78 -5.73 5.41 -13.02
N GLY A 79 -5.47 6.70 -13.17
CA GLY A 79 -6.11 7.51 -14.21
C GLY A 79 -5.73 7.02 -15.60
N PHE A 80 -4.44 6.95 -15.87
CA PHE A 80 -3.92 6.44 -17.13
C PHE A 80 -4.40 5.01 -17.44
N ALA A 81 -4.39 4.14 -16.43
CA ALA A 81 -4.84 2.76 -16.60
C ALA A 81 -6.32 2.69 -17.01
N ARG A 82 -7.21 3.55 -16.45
CA ARG A 82 -8.61 3.61 -16.90
C ARG A 82 -8.74 3.99 -18.37
N ASP A 83 -8.01 5.00 -18.81
CA ASP A 83 -8.06 5.44 -20.20
C ASP A 83 -7.56 4.33 -21.16
N VAL A 84 -6.54 3.56 -20.73
CA VAL A 84 -6.02 2.42 -21.49
C VAL A 84 -7.02 1.25 -21.52
N LEU A 85 -7.83 1.05 -20.47
CA LEU A 85 -8.87 0.02 -20.47
C LEU A 85 -9.92 0.25 -21.55
N ASP A 86 -10.24 1.50 -21.85
CA ASP A 86 -11.19 1.81 -22.95
C ASP A 86 -10.62 1.39 -24.31
N ILE A 87 -9.31 1.47 -24.50
CA ILE A 87 -8.63 0.97 -25.70
C ILE A 87 -8.71 -0.56 -25.75
N ALA A 88 -8.46 -1.24 -24.63
CA ALA A 88 -8.58 -2.70 -24.55
C ALA A 88 -10.00 -3.18 -24.87
N ASP A 89 -11.03 -2.52 -24.33
CA ASP A 89 -12.42 -2.82 -24.63
C ASP A 89 -12.77 -2.61 -26.11
N ASN A 90 -12.20 -1.57 -26.73
CA ASN A 90 -12.41 -1.32 -28.16
C ASN A 90 -11.76 -2.41 -29.03
N LEU A 91 -10.55 -2.87 -28.66
CA LEU A 91 -9.89 -3.99 -29.34
C LEU A 91 -10.72 -5.27 -29.23
N GLN A 92 -11.18 -5.60 -28.02
CA GLN A 92 -12.03 -6.76 -27.79
C GLN A 92 -13.33 -6.65 -28.60
N ARG A 93 -14.01 -5.51 -28.59
CA ARG A 93 -15.21 -5.27 -29.36
C ARG A 93 -14.98 -5.43 -30.85
N ALA A 94 -13.83 -4.96 -31.38
CA ALA A 94 -13.46 -5.13 -32.77
C ALA A 94 -13.28 -6.62 -33.14
N LEU A 95 -12.69 -7.41 -32.24
CA LEU A 95 -12.53 -8.87 -32.43
C LEU A 95 -13.89 -9.60 -32.37
N ASP A 96 -14.77 -9.20 -31.46
CA ASP A 96 -16.11 -9.77 -31.30
C ASP A 96 -17.05 -9.39 -32.44
N ALA A 97 -16.82 -8.24 -33.07
CA ALA A 97 -17.59 -7.80 -34.24
C ALA A 97 -17.34 -8.63 -35.50
N VAL A 98 -16.25 -9.43 -35.53
CA VAL A 98 -15.98 -10.32 -36.68
C VAL A 98 -16.77 -11.61 -36.51
N PRO A 99 -17.76 -11.90 -37.39
CA PRO A 99 -18.55 -13.12 -37.30
C PRO A 99 -17.70 -14.38 -37.40
N ALA A 100 -18.11 -15.44 -36.70
CA ALA A 100 -17.34 -16.71 -36.70
C ALA A 100 -17.19 -17.29 -38.11
N GLU A 101 -18.23 -17.12 -38.96
CA GLU A 101 -18.20 -17.54 -40.37
C GLU A 101 -17.14 -16.74 -41.17
N ALA A 102 -17.05 -15.43 -40.91
CA ALA A 102 -16.03 -14.60 -41.54
C ALA A 102 -14.62 -14.94 -41.08
N LYS A 103 -14.45 -15.29 -39.79
CA LYS A 103 -13.16 -15.80 -39.27
C LYS A 103 -12.76 -17.13 -39.92
N ALA A 104 -13.71 -18.03 -40.14
CA ALA A 104 -13.46 -19.34 -40.75
C ALA A 104 -13.15 -19.23 -42.27
N SER A 105 -13.81 -18.36 -42.98
CA SER A 105 -13.66 -18.13 -44.44
C SER A 105 -12.70 -17.02 -44.80
N ALA A 106 -12.02 -16.42 -43.80
CA ALA A 106 -11.10 -15.30 -44.01
C ALA A 106 -9.94 -15.66 -44.94
N ASP A 107 -9.60 -14.73 -45.79
CA ASP A 107 -8.39 -14.81 -46.60
C ASP A 107 -7.13 -14.70 -45.70
N PRO A 108 -5.95 -15.04 -46.18
CA PRO A 108 -4.71 -14.99 -45.39
C PRO A 108 -4.44 -13.59 -44.82
N GLY A 109 -4.81 -12.53 -45.51
CA GLY A 109 -4.61 -11.14 -45.08
C GLY A 109 -5.50 -10.79 -43.88
N LEU A 110 -6.80 -11.15 -43.95
CA LEU A 110 -7.74 -10.92 -42.86
C LEU A 110 -7.39 -11.76 -41.60
N LYS A 111 -6.94 -13.02 -41.80
CA LYS A 111 -6.47 -13.86 -40.70
C LYS A 111 -5.28 -13.22 -39.98
N ALA A 112 -4.27 -12.79 -40.73
CA ALA A 112 -3.09 -12.13 -40.17
C ALA A 112 -3.45 -10.83 -39.43
N LEU A 113 -4.44 -10.07 -39.92
CA LEU A 113 -4.93 -8.86 -39.23
C LEU A 113 -5.60 -9.22 -37.90
N ILE A 114 -6.49 -10.21 -37.88
CA ILE A 114 -7.18 -10.67 -36.65
C ILE A 114 -6.14 -11.15 -35.63
N GLU A 115 -5.22 -12.00 -36.02
CA GLU A 115 -4.12 -12.48 -35.15
C GLU A 115 -3.25 -11.33 -34.61
N GLY A 116 -2.96 -10.32 -35.43
CA GLY A 116 -2.23 -9.12 -35.04
C GLY A 116 -2.98 -8.31 -33.97
N VAL A 117 -4.30 -8.16 -34.11
CA VAL A 117 -5.14 -7.45 -33.12
C VAL A 117 -5.23 -8.25 -31.83
N GLU A 118 -5.44 -9.58 -31.88
CA GLU A 118 -5.45 -10.46 -30.70
C GLU A 118 -4.12 -10.42 -29.95
N LEU A 119 -2.98 -10.43 -30.67
CA LEU A 119 -1.66 -10.30 -30.07
C LEU A 119 -1.47 -8.96 -29.39
N THR A 120 -1.98 -7.88 -30.01
CA THR A 120 -1.89 -6.52 -29.45
C THR A 120 -2.73 -6.40 -28.17
N GLU A 121 -3.96 -6.91 -28.16
CA GLU A 121 -4.81 -6.95 -26.97
C GLU A 121 -4.12 -7.72 -25.82
N ARG A 122 -3.64 -8.93 -26.13
CA ARG A 122 -2.93 -9.76 -25.14
C ARG A 122 -1.69 -9.06 -24.57
N SER A 123 -0.91 -8.41 -25.44
CA SER A 123 0.27 -7.64 -25.02
C SER A 123 -0.11 -6.45 -24.12
N LEU A 124 -1.21 -5.77 -24.44
CA LEU A 124 -1.74 -4.66 -23.65
C LEU A 124 -2.18 -5.14 -22.25
N LEU A 125 -2.96 -6.21 -22.18
CA LEU A 125 -3.42 -6.80 -20.92
C LEU A 125 -2.23 -7.28 -20.06
N ASN A 126 -1.25 -7.94 -20.64
CA ASN A 126 -0.02 -8.34 -19.94
C ASN A 126 0.76 -7.12 -19.39
N THR A 127 0.78 -6.01 -20.13
CA THR A 127 1.44 -4.79 -19.68
C THR A 127 0.70 -4.18 -18.50
N LEU A 128 -0.63 -4.15 -18.53
CA LEU A 128 -1.46 -3.70 -17.41
C LEU A 128 -1.25 -4.60 -16.17
N GLU A 129 -1.20 -5.91 -16.35
CA GLU A 129 -0.98 -6.86 -15.26
C GLU A 129 0.40 -6.67 -14.59
N LYS A 130 1.48 -6.46 -15.37
CA LYS A 130 2.81 -6.12 -14.84
C LYS A 130 2.81 -4.84 -14.00
N ASN A 131 1.90 -3.92 -14.27
CA ASN A 131 1.71 -2.68 -13.50
C ASN A 131 0.66 -2.82 -12.37
N GLY A 132 0.25 -4.05 -12.04
CA GLY A 132 -0.64 -4.32 -10.92
C GLY A 132 -2.13 -4.19 -11.22
N VAL A 133 -2.50 -3.97 -12.50
CA VAL A 133 -3.90 -3.96 -12.96
C VAL A 133 -4.31 -5.38 -13.32
N LYS A 134 -5.33 -5.92 -12.64
CA LYS A 134 -5.81 -7.30 -12.85
C LYS A 134 -7.25 -7.29 -13.34
N LYS A 135 -7.50 -8.07 -14.39
CA LYS A 135 -8.85 -8.37 -14.87
C LYS A 135 -9.53 -9.35 -13.91
N PHE A 136 -10.80 -9.14 -13.61
CA PHE A 136 -11.63 -10.12 -12.94
C PHE A 136 -12.94 -10.30 -13.70
N ASP A 137 -13.39 -11.55 -13.72
CA ASP A 137 -14.61 -11.97 -14.40
C ASP A 137 -15.51 -12.69 -13.37
N PRO A 138 -16.57 -12.05 -12.89
CA PRO A 138 -17.44 -12.59 -11.86
C PRO A 138 -18.57 -13.49 -12.43
N ALA A 139 -18.48 -13.99 -13.66
CA ALA A 139 -19.51 -14.83 -14.24
C ALA A 139 -19.79 -16.07 -13.36
N GLY A 140 -21.05 -16.29 -13.02
CA GLY A 140 -21.48 -17.40 -12.15
C GLY A 140 -21.29 -17.14 -10.65
N GLU A 141 -20.69 -16.03 -10.24
CA GLU A 141 -20.51 -15.67 -8.84
C GLU A 141 -21.73 -14.91 -8.30
N LYS A 142 -21.82 -14.84 -6.97
CA LYS A 142 -22.81 -13.99 -6.31
C LYS A 142 -22.46 -12.53 -6.54
N PHE A 143 -23.46 -11.71 -6.83
CA PHE A 143 -23.29 -10.27 -7.02
C PHE A 143 -22.72 -9.58 -5.77
N ASP A 144 -21.61 -8.84 -5.95
CA ASP A 144 -20.96 -8.02 -4.94
C ASP A 144 -20.93 -6.54 -5.39
N PRO A 145 -21.67 -5.65 -4.71
CA PRO A 145 -21.72 -4.22 -5.07
C PRO A 145 -20.37 -3.50 -4.95
N ASN A 146 -19.40 -4.05 -4.20
CA ASN A 146 -18.08 -3.42 -4.05
C ASN A 146 -17.23 -3.54 -5.31
N PHE A 147 -17.43 -4.60 -6.10
CA PHE A 147 -16.63 -4.91 -7.29
C PHE A 147 -17.44 -4.86 -8.59
N GLN A 148 -18.76 -4.89 -8.51
CA GLN A 148 -19.65 -5.10 -9.65
C GLN A 148 -20.74 -4.03 -9.67
N GLN A 149 -21.22 -3.72 -10.88
CA GLN A 149 -22.37 -2.85 -11.11
C GLN A 149 -23.41 -3.60 -11.93
N ALA A 150 -24.57 -3.86 -11.36
CA ALA A 150 -25.67 -4.48 -12.08
C ALA A 150 -26.28 -3.47 -13.06
N MET A 151 -26.37 -3.87 -14.34
CA MET A 151 -27.00 -3.07 -15.40
C MET A 151 -28.47 -3.40 -15.52
N TYR A 152 -28.81 -4.69 -15.52
CA TYR A 152 -30.17 -5.20 -15.66
C TYR A 152 -30.32 -6.58 -15.04
N GLU A 153 -31.55 -6.96 -14.76
CA GLU A 153 -31.90 -8.29 -14.27
C GLU A 153 -32.43 -9.17 -15.40
N VAL A 154 -31.99 -10.43 -15.42
CA VAL A 154 -32.43 -11.44 -16.38
C VAL A 154 -33.19 -12.52 -15.62
N PRO A 155 -34.40 -12.93 -16.07
CA PRO A 155 -35.07 -14.07 -15.51
C PRO A 155 -34.33 -15.34 -15.93
N ASP A 156 -33.62 -15.96 -15.01
CA ASP A 156 -32.93 -17.23 -15.23
C ASP A 156 -33.26 -18.19 -14.07
N PRO A 157 -34.10 -19.20 -14.31
CA PRO A 157 -34.48 -20.15 -13.29
C PRO A 157 -33.39 -21.17 -12.95
N SER A 158 -32.31 -21.25 -13.73
CA SER A 158 -31.24 -22.22 -13.54
C SER A 158 -30.28 -21.84 -12.42
N VAL A 159 -30.23 -20.55 -12.05
CA VAL A 159 -29.31 -20.01 -11.04
C VAL A 159 -30.08 -19.23 -9.96
N PRO A 160 -29.53 -19.19 -8.72
CA PRO A 160 -30.17 -18.43 -7.64
C PRO A 160 -30.27 -16.92 -7.97
N ALA A 161 -31.30 -16.27 -7.41
CA ALA A 161 -31.43 -14.82 -7.51
C ALA A 161 -30.17 -14.12 -6.94
N GLY A 162 -29.73 -13.07 -7.64
CA GLY A 162 -28.52 -12.34 -7.26
C GLY A 162 -27.21 -12.98 -7.72
N THR A 163 -27.25 -13.94 -8.63
CA THR A 163 -26.06 -14.51 -9.30
C THR A 163 -25.79 -13.76 -10.60
N VAL A 164 -24.53 -13.51 -10.90
CA VAL A 164 -24.09 -12.90 -12.16
C VAL A 164 -24.26 -13.90 -13.28
N VAL A 165 -25.17 -13.61 -14.20
CA VAL A 165 -25.47 -14.47 -15.37
C VAL A 165 -24.54 -14.14 -16.53
N GLN A 166 -24.29 -12.85 -16.73
CA GLN A 166 -23.50 -12.38 -17.86
C GLN A 166 -22.65 -11.17 -17.45
N VAL A 167 -21.42 -11.15 -17.92
CA VAL A 167 -20.53 -9.98 -17.80
C VAL A 167 -20.61 -9.20 -19.12
N VAL A 168 -21.14 -7.99 -19.04
CA VAL A 168 -21.27 -7.07 -20.19
C VAL A 168 -19.93 -6.37 -20.45
N GLN A 169 -19.23 -6.00 -19.36
CA GLN A 169 -17.92 -5.37 -19.41
C GLN A 169 -17.08 -5.89 -18.26
N ALA A 170 -15.87 -6.33 -18.54
CA ALA A 170 -14.96 -6.87 -17.55
C ALA A 170 -14.56 -5.81 -16.50
N GLY A 171 -14.47 -6.25 -15.26
CA GLY A 171 -13.96 -5.44 -14.17
C GLY A 171 -12.43 -5.51 -14.05
N TYR A 172 -11.85 -4.47 -13.47
CA TYR A 172 -10.43 -4.39 -13.23
C TYR A 172 -10.12 -3.84 -11.85
N THR A 173 -9.11 -4.42 -11.20
CA THR A 173 -8.57 -3.95 -9.91
C THR A 173 -7.14 -3.47 -10.10
N ILE A 174 -6.69 -2.56 -9.23
CA ILE A 174 -5.29 -2.17 -9.10
C ILE A 174 -4.87 -2.29 -7.63
N GLY A 175 -3.95 -3.21 -7.36
CA GLY A 175 -3.70 -3.62 -5.97
C GLY A 175 -5.00 -4.11 -5.32
N ASP A 176 -5.36 -3.52 -4.18
CA ASP A 176 -6.56 -3.88 -3.41
C ASP A 176 -7.80 -3.01 -3.74
N ARG A 177 -7.70 -2.10 -4.71
CA ARG A 177 -8.79 -1.19 -5.07
C ARG A 177 -9.40 -1.52 -6.41
N VAL A 178 -10.72 -1.31 -6.52
CA VAL A 178 -11.41 -1.39 -7.80
C VAL A 178 -11.01 -0.20 -8.66
N LEU A 179 -10.43 -0.49 -9.81
CA LEU A 179 -10.11 0.50 -10.84
C LEU A 179 -11.35 0.82 -11.68
N ARG A 180 -12.07 -0.23 -12.09
CA ARG A 180 -13.34 -0.16 -12.80
C ARG A 180 -14.20 -1.37 -12.39
N PRO A 181 -15.44 -1.17 -11.90
CA PRO A 181 -16.34 -2.27 -11.60
C PRO A 181 -16.71 -3.05 -12.85
N ALA A 182 -16.98 -4.34 -12.71
CA ALA A 182 -17.55 -5.13 -13.78
C ALA A 182 -19.02 -4.75 -14.01
N LEU A 183 -19.41 -4.50 -15.26
CA LEU A 183 -20.82 -4.32 -15.59
C LEU A 183 -21.44 -5.69 -15.85
N VAL A 184 -22.47 -6.04 -15.09
CA VAL A 184 -23.03 -7.39 -15.08
C VAL A 184 -24.54 -7.39 -15.23
N ALA A 185 -25.06 -8.47 -15.80
CA ALA A 185 -26.48 -8.84 -15.71
C ALA A 185 -26.64 -9.85 -14.56
N VAL A 186 -27.64 -9.65 -13.73
CA VAL A 186 -27.85 -10.43 -12.51
C VAL A 186 -29.14 -11.25 -12.66
N SER A 187 -29.13 -12.49 -12.19
CA SER A 187 -30.34 -13.32 -12.17
C SER A 187 -31.38 -12.75 -11.20
N LYS A 188 -32.62 -12.61 -11.71
CA LYS A 188 -33.78 -12.37 -10.87
C LYS A 188 -34.25 -13.66 -10.15
N GLY A 189 -33.69 -14.82 -10.53
CA GLY A 189 -34.12 -16.15 -10.09
C GLY A 189 -35.35 -16.61 -10.82
N GLY A 190 -35.53 -17.92 -10.90
CA GLY A 190 -36.80 -18.54 -11.27
C GLY A 190 -37.83 -18.34 -10.15
N ALA A 191 -39.10 -18.62 -10.43
CA ALA A 191 -40.17 -18.62 -9.44
C ALA A 191 -39.67 -19.41 -8.23
N LYS A 192 -39.68 -18.79 -7.04
CA LYS A 192 -39.42 -19.44 -5.77
C LYS A 192 -40.15 -20.78 -5.78
N ALA A 193 -39.42 -21.91 -5.83
CA ALA A 193 -40.02 -23.22 -5.66
C ALA A 193 -40.85 -23.14 -4.37
N GLY A 194 -42.15 -23.37 -4.49
CA GLY A 194 -43.17 -22.95 -3.57
C GLY A 194 -42.78 -23.09 -2.10
N ALA A 195 -43.02 -22.04 -1.37
CA ALA A 195 -43.26 -22.20 0.04
C ALA A 195 -44.33 -23.27 0.21
N PRO A 196 -44.18 -24.26 1.09
CA PRO A 196 -45.20 -25.29 1.32
C PRO A 196 -46.51 -24.56 1.63
N GLY A 197 -47.52 -24.82 0.79
CA GLY A 197 -48.82 -24.23 0.91
C GLY A 197 -49.34 -24.43 2.32
N ASN A 198 -49.69 -23.33 2.95
CA ASN A 198 -50.52 -23.34 4.13
C ASN A 198 -51.90 -23.78 3.61
N GLU A 199 -52.18 -25.10 3.67
CA GLU A 199 -53.52 -25.64 3.44
C GLU A 199 -54.46 -25.00 4.46
N PRO A 200 -55.56 -24.39 4.04
CA PRO A 200 -56.59 -23.99 4.99
C PRO A 200 -57.19 -25.25 5.58
N SER A 201 -56.93 -25.50 6.86
CA SER A 201 -57.64 -26.48 7.67
C SER A 201 -59.14 -26.17 7.58
N SER A 202 -59.88 -26.93 6.78
CA SER A 202 -61.33 -26.96 6.82
C SER A 202 -61.74 -27.75 8.07
N ALA A 203 -62.13 -27.07 9.12
CA ALA A 203 -62.88 -27.66 10.21
C ALA A 203 -64.37 -27.65 9.84
N ALA A 204 -64.91 -28.83 9.78
CA ALA A 204 -66.34 -29.10 9.87
C ALA A 204 -66.75 -29.23 11.32
#